data_821d60875e7355f13ce8ce752a56b434
#
_entry.id   821d60875e7355f13ce8ce752a56b434
#
_cell.length_a   1.000
_cell.length_b   1.000
_cell.length_c   1.000
_cell.angle_alpha   90.00
_cell.angle_beta   90.00
_cell.angle_gamma   90.00
#
_symmetry.space_group_name_H-M   'P 1'
#
loop_
_entity.id
_entity.type
_entity.pdbx_description
1 polymer ?
#
loop_
_entity_poly.entity_id
_entity_poly.type
_entity_poly.pdbx_seq_one_letter_code
_entity_poly.pdbx_strand_id
1 'polypeptide(L)'
;MDIQLKRGLLDVCVLAAIKNEDSYGYKIIKDMKPYIELSESTLYTILKRLETANMLLVRTVEHGGRLRKYYHITGLGLKRIEEFKEEWKEMMSIYRFVTKESDENDET
;
A
#
# COMPACT_ATOMS: atom_id res chain seq x y z
N MET A 1 -9.01 -13.52 -4.59
CA MET A 1 -8.33 -13.13 -3.35
C MET A 1 -9.36 -12.72 -2.31
N ASP A 2 -9.16 -13.12 -1.08
CA ASP A 2 -10.04 -12.73 0.03
C ASP A 2 -10.12 -11.20 0.15
N ILE A 3 -11.32 -10.68 0.43
CA ILE A 3 -11.57 -9.23 0.49
C ILE A 3 -10.73 -8.56 1.57
N GLN A 4 -10.63 -9.18 2.76
CA GLN A 4 -9.87 -8.61 3.86
C GLN A 4 -8.37 -8.58 3.56
N LEU A 5 -7.86 -9.65 2.96
CA LEU A 5 -6.47 -9.71 2.55
C LEU A 5 -6.16 -8.65 1.48
N LYS A 6 -7.02 -8.56 0.47
CA LYS A 6 -6.85 -7.56 -0.59
C LYS A 6 -6.88 -6.13 -0.05
N ARG A 7 -7.79 -5.87 0.90
CA ARG A 7 -7.89 -4.55 1.54
C ARG A 7 -6.59 -4.16 2.23
N GLY A 8 -6.00 -5.07 2.99
CA GLY A 8 -4.73 -4.83 3.67
C GLY A 8 -3.59 -4.59 2.68
N LEU A 9 -3.55 -5.34 1.59
CA LEU A 9 -2.55 -5.16 0.55
C LEU A 9 -2.69 -3.81 -0.14
N LEU A 10 -3.94 -3.38 -0.42
CA LEU A 10 -4.19 -2.09 -1.05
C LEU A 10 -3.74 -0.94 -0.16
N ASP A 11 -3.98 -1.01 1.14
CA ASP A 11 -3.54 0.01 2.09
C ASP A 11 -2.03 0.20 2.02
N VAL A 12 -1.29 -0.89 2.08
CA VAL A 12 0.19 -0.83 2.04
C VAL A 12 0.69 -0.34 0.68
N CYS A 13 0.04 -0.75 -0.41
CA CYS A 13 0.40 -0.28 -1.74
C CYS A 13 0.22 1.23 -1.88
N VAL A 14 -0.88 1.77 -1.35
CA VAL A 14 -1.12 3.21 -1.39
C VAL A 14 -0.07 3.95 -0.57
N LEU A 15 0.25 3.45 0.62
CA LEU A 15 1.32 4.02 1.44
C LEU A 15 2.67 3.98 0.74
N ALA A 16 2.97 2.89 0.06
CA ALA A 16 4.22 2.75 -0.70
C ALA A 16 4.28 3.75 -1.85
N ALA A 17 3.15 4.04 -2.48
CA ALA A 17 3.08 4.99 -3.60
C ALA A 17 3.45 6.42 -3.17
N ILE A 18 3.31 6.75 -1.88
CA ILE A 18 3.64 8.08 -1.36
C ILE A 18 4.86 8.06 -0.44
N LYS A 19 5.58 6.93 -0.37
CA LYS A 19 6.68 6.75 0.56
C LYS A 19 7.86 7.68 0.30
N ASN A 20 8.26 7.79 -0.95
CA ASN A 20 9.49 8.53 -1.31
C ASN A 20 9.24 10.00 -1.59
N GLU A 21 8.05 10.34 -2.02
CA GLU A 21 7.65 11.72 -2.27
C GLU A 21 6.13 11.84 -2.20
N ASP A 22 5.65 13.04 -1.95
CA ASP A 22 4.23 13.31 -1.92
C ASP A 22 3.61 13.02 -3.30
N SER A 23 2.36 12.56 -3.31
CA SER A 23 1.70 12.20 -4.55
C SER A 23 0.22 12.63 -4.51
N TYR A 24 -0.45 12.42 -5.60
CA TYR A 24 -1.87 12.77 -5.74
C TYR A 24 -2.61 11.61 -6.41
N GLY A 25 -3.94 11.64 -6.35
CA GLY A 25 -4.76 10.49 -6.73
C GLY A 25 -4.45 9.88 -8.08
N TYR A 26 -4.40 10.69 -9.12
CA TYR A 26 -4.12 10.19 -10.47
C TYR A 26 -2.76 9.49 -10.58
N LYS A 27 -1.74 10.11 -9.97
CA LYS A 27 -0.39 9.54 -10.00
C LYS A 27 -0.32 8.25 -9.23
N ILE A 28 -1.00 8.16 -8.08
CA ILE A 28 -1.05 6.94 -7.26
C ILE A 28 -1.63 5.79 -8.08
N ILE A 29 -2.77 6.02 -8.73
CA ILE A 29 -3.41 5.00 -9.57
C ILE A 29 -2.48 4.56 -10.69
N LYS A 30 -1.84 5.51 -11.35
CA LYS A 30 -0.93 5.25 -12.45
C LYS A 30 0.28 4.42 -12.00
N ASP A 31 0.87 4.77 -10.87
CA ASP A 31 2.05 4.07 -10.34
C ASP A 31 1.69 2.65 -9.87
N MET A 32 0.48 2.44 -9.38
CA MET A 32 0.03 1.13 -8.92
C MET A 32 -0.43 0.22 -10.05
N LYS A 33 -0.81 0.77 -11.19
CA LYS A 33 -1.45 0.03 -12.28
C LYS A 33 -0.70 -1.23 -12.74
N PRO A 34 0.64 -1.21 -12.87
CA PRO A 34 1.36 -2.42 -13.28
C PRO A 34 1.22 -3.59 -12.31
N TYR A 35 0.84 -3.33 -11.07
CA TYR A 35 0.78 -4.34 -10.00
C TYR A 35 -0.66 -4.67 -9.61
N ILE A 36 -1.50 -3.65 -9.51
CA ILE A 36 -2.88 -3.85 -9.07
C ILE A 36 -3.75 -2.72 -9.60
N GLU A 37 -4.90 -3.07 -10.18
CA GLU A 37 -5.86 -2.10 -10.65
C GLU A 37 -6.70 -1.57 -9.51
N LEU A 38 -6.94 -0.27 -9.53
CA LEU A 38 -7.62 0.43 -8.48
C LEU A 38 -8.50 1.51 -9.09
N SER A 39 -9.79 1.48 -8.78
CA SER A 39 -10.70 2.54 -9.22
C SER A 39 -10.48 3.80 -8.39
N GLU A 40 -10.87 4.94 -8.96
CA GLU A 40 -10.77 6.22 -8.26
C GLU A 40 -11.54 6.22 -6.94
N SER A 41 -12.77 5.72 -6.98
CA SER A 41 -13.61 5.70 -5.77
C SER A 41 -13.01 4.82 -4.68
N THR A 42 -12.44 3.68 -5.04
CA THR A 42 -11.77 2.80 -4.07
C THR A 42 -10.53 3.47 -3.49
N LEU A 43 -9.74 4.15 -4.34
CA LEU A 43 -8.57 4.88 -3.87
C LEU A 43 -8.95 5.93 -2.83
N TYR A 44 -9.96 6.75 -3.12
CA TYR A 44 -10.34 7.81 -2.18
C TYR A 44 -10.88 7.26 -0.87
N THR A 45 -11.54 6.10 -0.90
CA THR A 45 -11.96 5.41 0.32
C THR A 45 -10.75 4.98 1.15
N ILE A 46 -9.74 4.43 0.49
CA ILE A 46 -8.49 4.02 1.16
C ILE A 46 -7.76 5.23 1.73
N LEU A 47 -7.60 6.29 0.95
CA LEU A 47 -6.92 7.50 1.39
C LEU A 47 -7.60 8.10 2.61
N LYS A 48 -8.92 8.13 2.63
CA LYS A 48 -9.68 8.65 3.77
C LYS A 48 -9.46 7.81 5.02
N ARG A 49 -9.45 6.49 4.87
CA ARG A 49 -9.20 5.57 5.99
C ARG A 49 -7.79 5.73 6.55
N LEU A 50 -6.80 5.86 5.67
CA LEU A 50 -5.41 6.06 6.08
C LEU A 50 -5.20 7.41 6.76
N GLU A 51 -5.88 8.44 6.28
CA GLU A 51 -5.85 9.76 6.91
C GLU A 51 -6.43 9.69 8.32
N THR A 52 -7.58 9.04 8.47
CA THR A 52 -8.23 8.87 9.78
C THR A 52 -7.33 8.11 10.74
N ALA A 53 -6.55 7.16 10.24
CA ALA A 53 -5.59 6.39 11.04
C ALA A 53 -4.26 7.13 11.26
N ASN A 54 -4.14 8.37 10.80
CA ASN A 54 -2.92 9.20 10.92
C ASN A 54 -1.71 8.60 10.22
N MET A 55 -1.94 7.79 9.20
CA MET A 55 -0.85 7.19 8.41
C MET A 55 -0.43 8.08 7.24
N LEU A 56 -1.25 9.06 6.92
CA LEU A 56 -0.90 10.09 5.94
C LEU A 56 -1.55 11.42 6.30
N LEU A 57 -0.99 12.49 5.74
CA LEU A 57 -1.50 13.85 5.85
C LEU A 57 -1.90 14.33 4.46
N VAL A 58 -2.90 15.20 4.41
CA VAL A 58 -3.40 15.77 3.16
C VAL A 58 -3.16 17.27 3.17
N ARG A 59 -2.63 17.78 2.06
CA ARG A 59 -2.57 19.23 1.82
C ARG A 59 -3.19 19.54 0.46
N THR A 60 -3.81 20.69 0.37
CA THR A 60 -4.42 21.14 -0.87
C THR A 60 -3.54 22.21 -1.48
N VAL A 61 -3.25 22.08 -2.78
CA VAL A 61 -2.39 23.00 -3.51
C VAL A 61 -3.13 23.43 -4.77
N GLU A 62 -3.04 24.71 -5.10
CA GLU A 62 -3.57 25.21 -6.37
C GLU A 62 -2.60 24.81 -7.48
N HIS A 63 -3.16 24.23 -8.54
CA HIS A 63 -2.38 23.79 -9.69
C HIS A 63 -3.18 24.07 -10.95
N GLY A 64 -2.69 24.99 -11.77
CA GLY A 64 -3.37 25.33 -13.03
C GLY A 64 -4.80 25.83 -12.86
N GLY A 65 -5.07 26.61 -11.80
CA GLY A 65 -6.39 27.13 -11.50
C GLY A 65 -7.32 26.15 -10.80
N ARG A 66 -6.86 24.97 -10.47
CA ARG A 66 -7.61 23.95 -9.76
C ARG A 66 -6.94 23.58 -8.46
N LEU A 67 -7.75 23.13 -7.50
CA LEU A 67 -7.24 22.63 -6.23
C LEU A 67 -6.89 21.14 -6.41
N ARG A 68 -5.69 20.76 -5.98
CA ARG A 68 -5.21 19.38 -6.04
C ARG A 68 -4.79 18.95 -4.64
N LYS A 69 -5.25 17.79 -4.21
CA LYS A 69 -4.86 17.22 -2.92
C LYS A 69 -3.59 16.40 -3.09
N TYR A 70 -2.62 16.68 -2.24
CA TYR A 70 -1.37 15.90 -2.13
C TYR A 70 -1.36 15.16 -0.83
N TYR A 71 -0.82 13.96 -0.88
CA TYR A 71 -0.78 13.03 0.25
C TYR A 71 0.66 12.80 0.66
N HIS A 72 0.92 12.94 1.95
CA HIS A 72 2.25 12.80 2.54
C HIS A 72 2.23 11.70 3.59
N ILE A 73 3.16 10.75 3.52
CA ILE A 73 3.23 9.65 4.48
C ILE A 73 3.76 10.16 5.83
N THR A 74 3.19 9.64 6.92
CA THR A 74 3.64 9.96 8.27
C THR A 74 4.55 8.86 8.80
N GLY A 75 5.11 9.07 10.01
CA GLY A 75 5.87 8.04 10.70
C GLY A 75 5.05 6.78 10.93
N LEU A 76 3.75 6.92 11.25
CA LEU A 76 2.87 5.77 11.41
C LEU A 76 2.68 5.02 10.09
N GLY A 77 2.58 5.74 8.97
CA GLY A 77 2.50 5.12 7.66
C GLY A 77 3.75 4.33 7.31
N LEU A 78 4.92 4.90 7.59
CA LEU A 78 6.20 4.22 7.38
C LEU A 78 6.30 2.96 8.25
N LYS A 79 5.85 3.06 9.50
CA LYS A 79 5.83 1.92 10.42
C LYS A 79 4.94 0.80 9.86
N ARG A 80 3.78 1.16 9.29
CA ARG A 80 2.88 0.16 8.71
C ARG A 80 3.55 -0.60 7.57
N ILE A 81 4.32 0.08 6.73
CA ILE A 81 5.08 -0.58 5.66
C ILE A 81 6.09 -1.57 6.24
N GLU A 82 6.81 -1.17 7.30
CA GLU A 82 7.79 -2.06 7.93
C GLU A 82 7.12 -3.27 8.57
N GLU A 83 5.97 -3.09 9.21
CA GLU A 83 5.18 -4.20 9.75
C GLU A 83 4.76 -5.18 8.64
N PHE A 84 4.36 -4.64 7.48
CA PHE A 84 3.99 -5.46 6.34
C PHE A 84 5.17 -6.33 5.87
N LYS A 85 6.37 -5.76 5.82
CA LYS A 85 7.56 -6.52 5.42
C LYS A 85 7.78 -7.73 6.32
N GLU A 86 7.62 -7.56 7.63
CA GLU A 86 7.79 -8.64 8.58
C GLU A 86 6.67 -9.68 8.45
N GLU A 87 5.43 -9.21 8.29
CA GLU A 87 4.28 -10.09 8.07
C GLU A 87 4.47 -10.92 6.80
N TRP A 88 5.03 -10.30 5.76
CA TRP A 88 5.25 -11.00 4.49
C TRP A 88 6.29 -12.10 4.64
N LYS A 89 7.38 -11.85 5.36
CA LYS A 89 8.39 -12.88 5.63
C LYS A 89 7.78 -14.08 6.34
N GLU A 90 6.91 -13.82 7.31
CA GLU A 90 6.22 -14.87 8.04
C GLU A 90 5.30 -15.66 7.12
N MET A 91 4.53 -14.96 6.26
CA MET A 91 3.68 -15.60 5.28
C MET A 91 4.46 -16.46 4.29
N MET A 92 5.63 -16.00 3.88
CA MET A 92 6.48 -16.77 2.95
C MET A 92 6.99 -18.05 3.59
N SER A 93 7.27 -18.02 4.89
CA SER A 93 7.66 -19.21 5.64
C SER A 93 6.52 -20.24 5.65
N ILE A 94 5.31 -19.76 5.92
CA ILE A 94 4.10 -20.61 5.90
C ILE A 94 3.84 -21.16 4.50
N TYR A 95 3.99 -20.31 3.50
CA TYR A 95 3.81 -20.69 2.09
C TYR A 95 4.76 -21.84 1.73
N ARG A 96 6.01 -21.76 2.13
CA ARG A 96 6.98 -22.82 1.87
C ARG A 96 6.56 -24.14 2.52
N PHE A 97 6.05 -24.08 3.73
CA PHE A 97 5.54 -25.26 4.41
C PHE A 97 4.35 -25.87 3.65
N VAL A 98 3.39 -25.01 3.25
CA VAL A 98 2.18 -25.45 2.53
C VAL A 98 2.52 -26.10 1.20
N THR A 99 3.45 -25.53 0.47
CA THR A 99 3.84 -26.03 -0.86
C THR A 99 4.92 -27.09 -0.82
N LYS A 100 5.58 -27.27 0.34
CA LYS A 100 6.70 -28.20 0.51
C LYS A 100 7.91 -27.87 -0.36
N GLU A 101 8.03 -26.63 -0.80
CA GLU A 101 9.15 -26.21 -1.64
C GLU A 101 10.49 -26.29 -0.94
N SER A 102 10.55 -25.94 0.37
CA SER A 102 11.77 -25.98 1.13
C SER A 102 12.28 -27.40 1.34
N ASP A 103 11.39 -28.39 1.30
CA ASP A 103 11.75 -29.79 1.50
C ASP A 103 12.67 -30.32 0.40
N GLU A 104 12.49 -29.83 -0.81
CA GLU A 104 13.32 -30.21 -1.95
C GLU A 104 14.78 -29.80 -1.75
N ASN A 105 14.98 -28.67 -1.10
CA ASN A 105 16.32 -28.17 -0.81
C ASN A 105 16.92 -28.87 0.39
N ASP A 106 16.11 -29.24 1.35
CA ASP A 106 16.56 -29.87 2.59
C ASP A 106 17.00 -31.29 2.37
N GLU A 107 16.48 -31.95 1.37
CA GLU A 107 16.83 -33.33 1.04
C GLU A 107 18.20 -33.46 0.37
N THR A 108 18.70 -32.37 -0.10
CA THR A 108 20.02 -32.38 -0.73
C THR A 108 21.11 -32.09 0.29
#